data_72773dd4bcaa646cf59cb2dddf338544
#
_entry.id   72773dd4bcaa646cf59cb2dddf338544
#
_cell.length_a   1.000
_cell.length_b   1.000
_cell.length_c   1.000
_cell.angle_alpha   90.00
_cell.angle_beta   90.00
_cell.angle_gamma   90.00
#
_symmetry.space_group_name_H-M   'P 1'
#
loop_
_entity.id
_entity.type
_entity.pdbx_description
1 polymer ?
#
loop_
_entity_poly.entity_id
_entity_poly.type
_entity_poly.pdbx_seq_one_letter_code
_entity_poly.pdbx_strand_id
1 'polypeptide(L)'
;MRSEEPKTHVRPSWDEYFMQIAEMVGTRATCDRGRSGCVATRDKRILSTGYVGSPSGVKSCDEEGHEFHVVIHDDGSKTQHCIRTTHAEQNVIAQAARASASLEGATLYVHMTPCYACAKMIINAGIVRVVANKDYHAGARSKEIFKEAGVLFDLMNSELETYPGQAVEEGV
;
A
#
# COMPACT_ATOMS: atom_id res chain seq x y z
N MET A 1 -21.21 21.50 -42.12
CA MET A 1 -21.18 21.35 -40.66
C MET A 1 -21.04 19.87 -40.36
N ARG A 2 -19.87 19.43 -39.88
CA ARG A 2 -19.69 18.04 -39.42
C ARG A 2 -20.27 17.96 -38.00
N SER A 3 -21.31 17.15 -37.82
CA SER A 3 -21.84 16.83 -36.50
C SER A 3 -20.80 15.98 -35.79
N GLU A 4 -20.12 16.53 -34.77
CA GLU A 4 -19.31 15.73 -33.87
C GLU A 4 -20.24 14.76 -33.15
N GLU A 5 -19.98 13.45 -33.29
CA GLU A 5 -20.66 12.42 -32.51
C GLU A 5 -20.37 12.66 -31.02
N PRO A 6 -21.37 12.54 -30.14
CA PRO A 6 -21.16 12.75 -28.72
C PRO A 6 -20.15 11.71 -28.21
N LYS A 7 -19.01 12.17 -27.70
CA LYS A 7 -18.02 11.30 -27.08
C LYS A 7 -18.66 10.63 -25.86
N THR A 8 -18.94 9.34 -25.97
CA THR A 8 -19.48 8.57 -24.85
C THR A 8 -18.46 8.55 -23.72
N HIS A 9 -18.81 9.07 -22.55
CA HIS A 9 -17.96 9.01 -21.37
C HIS A 9 -17.84 7.55 -20.87
N VAL A 10 -16.63 7.00 -20.92
CA VAL A 10 -16.32 5.66 -20.38
C VAL A 10 -15.95 5.82 -18.91
N ARG A 11 -16.72 5.22 -18.02
CA ARG A 11 -16.43 5.21 -16.61
C ARG A 11 -15.30 4.22 -16.32
N PRO A 12 -14.34 4.55 -15.42
CA PRO A 12 -13.38 3.56 -14.94
C PRO A 12 -14.11 2.43 -14.20
N SER A 13 -13.51 1.25 -14.18
CA SER A 13 -13.92 0.17 -13.28
C SER A 13 -13.79 0.62 -11.81
N TRP A 14 -14.44 -0.09 -10.90
CA TRP A 14 -14.31 0.24 -9.46
C TRP A 14 -12.89 0.05 -8.95
N ASP A 15 -12.16 -0.94 -9.47
CA ASP A 15 -10.78 -1.17 -9.08
C ASP A 15 -9.86 -0.02 -9.57
N GLU A 16 -10.00 0.41 -10.83
CA GLU A 16 -9.28 1.58 -11.36
C GLU A 16 -9.62 2.85 -10.56
N TYR A 17 -10.89 3.09 -10.28
CA TYR A 17 -11.35 4.26 -9.53
C TYR A 17 -10.74 4.32 -8.12
N PHE A 18 -10.83 3.23 -7.35
CA PHE A 18 -10.29 3.22 -6.00
C PHE A 18 -8.77 3.17 -5.97
N MET A 19 -8.12 2.58 -6.97
CA MET A 19 -6.67 2.65 -7.10
C MET A 19 -6.18 4.08 -7.35
N GLN A 20 -6.85 4.84 -8.22
CA GLN A 20 -6.54 6.26 -8.43
C GLN A 20 -6.70 7.07 -7.13
N ILE A 21 -7.71 6.77 -6.31
CA ILE A 21 -7.85 7.40 -5.00
C ILE A 21 -6.70 7.00 -4.07
N ALA A 22 -6.29 5.73 -4.04
CA ALA A 22 -5.15 5.27 -3.26
C ALA A 22 -3.85 5.99 -3.67
N GLU A 23 -3.62 6.17 -4.97
CA GLU A 23 -2.50 6.94 -5.49
C GLU A 23 -2.55 8.41 -5.03
N MET A 24 -3.73 9.03 -5.13
CA MET A 24 -3.93 10.41 -4.65
C MET A 24 -3.69 10.53 -3.14
N VAL A 25 -4.14 9.57 -2.34
CA VAL A 25 -3.85 9.50 -0.89
C VAL A 25 -2.35 9.41 -0.66
N GLY A 26 -1.62 8.63 -1.48
CA GLY A 26 -0.17 8.48 -1.43
C GLY A 26 0.60 9.79 -1.64
N THR A 27 0.02 10.79 -2.34
CA THR A 27 0.66 12.10 -2.52
C THR A 27 0.86 12.87 -1.20
N ARG A 28 0.16 12.46 -0.13
CA ARG A 28 0.31 13.01 1.23
C ARG A 28 1.41 12.32 2.05
N ALA A 29 2.04 11.28 1.51
CA ALA A 29 3.12 10.58 2.22
C ALA A 29 4.26 11.53 2.61
N THR A 30 4.78 11.34 3.81
CA THR A 30 5.85 12.16 4.39
C THR A 30 7.21 11.43 4.37
N CYS A 31 7.34 10.45 3.48
CA CYS A 31 8.57 9.72 3.20
C CYS A 31 8.66 9.51 1.69
N ASP A 32 9.76 9.92 1.09
CA ASP A 32 10.00 9.82 -0.35
C ASP A 32 10.41 8.39 -0.81
N ARG A 33 10.69 7.51 0.14
CA ARG A 33 10.91 6.08 -0.14
C ARG A 33 9.57 5.36 -0.29
N GLY A 34 9.01 5.43 -1.50
CA GLY A 34 7.73 4.81 -1.83
C GLY A 34 6.55 5.57 -1.24
N ARG A 35 6.20 6.71 -1.84
CA ARG A 35 5.00 7.50 -1.49
C ARG A 35 3.74 6.69 -1.74
N SER A 36 3.47 5.77 -0.84
CA SER A 36 2.36 4.82 -0.94
C SER A 36 1.13 5.32 -0.20
N GLY A 37 -0.02 5.13 -0.86
CA GLY A 37 -1.34 5.33 -0.27
C GLY A 37 -2.13 4.04 -0.26
N CYS A 38 -3.16 4.02 0.57
CA CYS A 38 -4.01 2.87 0.78
C CYS A 38 -5.45 3.30 1.05
N VAL A 39 -6.42 2.58 0.49
CA VAL A 39 -7.86 2.85 0.66
C VAL A 39 -8.59 1.55 0.97
N ALA A 40 -9.31 1.50 2.08
CA ALA A 40 -10.21 0.40 2.41
C ALA A 40 -11.64 0.76 2.01
N THR A 41 -12.31 -0.17 1.32
CA THR A 41 -13.67 0.02 0.82
C THR A 41 -14.56 -1.16 1.13
N ARG A 42 -15.86 -0.94 1.26
CA ARG A 42 -16.90 -1.96 1.29
C ARG A 42 -18.17 -1.39 0.63
N ASP A 43 -18.86 -2.21 -0.15
CA ASP A 43 -20.07 -1.80 -0.88
C ASP A 43 -19.88 -0.51 -1.71
N LYS A 44 -18.71 -0.38 -2.34
CA LYS A 44 -18.32 0.78 -3.16
C LYS A 44 -18.27 2.10 -2.36
N ARG A 45 -18.01 2.02 -1.05
CA ARG A 45 -17.83 3.18 -0.15
C ARG A 45 -16.48 3.08 0.53
N ILE A 46 -15.80 4.23 0.67
CA ILE A 46 -14.55 4.33 1.40
C ILE A 46 -14.86 4.26 2.90
N LEU A 47 -14.18 3.35 3.59
CA LEU A 47 -14.24 3.19 5.03
C LEU A 47 -13.10 3.94 5.73
N SER A 48 -11.89 3.86 5.17
CA SER A 48 -10.68 4.47 5.72
C SER A 48 -9.64 4.67 4.63
N THR A 49 -8.74 5.61 4.86
CA THR A 49 -7.56 5.87 4.02
C THR A 49 -6.31 5.94 4.89
N GLY A 50 -5.16 5.69 4.28
CA GLY A 50 -3.86 5.83 4.95
C GLY A 50 -2.75 6.06 3.94
N TYR A 51 -1.70 6.74 4.34
CA TYR A 51 -0.49 6.93 3.55
C TYR A 51 0.75 6.64 4.40
N VAL A 52 1.86 6.37 3.75
CA VAL A 52 3.15 6.18 4.43
C VAL A 52 3.57 7.48 5.13
N GLY A 53 3.84 7.41 6.42
CA GLY A 53 4.26 8.59 7.17
C GLY A 53 4.60 8.29 8.61
N SER A 54 5.33 9.21 9.24
CA SER A 54 5.64 9.13 10.66
C SER A 54 4.37 9.19 11.51
N PRO A 55 4.36 8.57 12.68
CA PRO A 55 3.25 8.67 13.61
C PRO A 55 2.93 10.13 13.96
N SER A 56 1.66 10.39 14.28
CA SER A 56 1.23 11.74 14.67
C SER A 56 2.03 12.28 15.86
N GLY A 57 2.56 13.50 15.73
CA GLY A 57 3.38 14.14 16.74
C GLY A 57 4.88 13.80 16.66
N VAL A 58 5.29 12.92 15.75
CA VAL A 58 6.70 12.61 15.49
C VAL A 58 7.12 13.29 14.17
N LYS A 59 8.32 13.84 14.13
CA LYS A 59 8.87 14.46 12.92
C LYS A 59 8.98 13.46 11.78
N SER A 60 8.70 13.92 10.58
CA SER A 60 8.67 13.10 9.36
C SER A 60 10.05 12.90 8.74
N CYS A 61 10.13 11.99 7.77
CA CYS A 61 11.35 11.84 6.98
C CYS A 61 11.67 13.09 6.16
N ASP A 62 10.65 13.82 5.70
CA ASP A 62 10.84 15.08 4.97
C ASP A 62 11.46 16.19 5.87
N GLU A 63 11.31 16.08 7.21
CA GLU A 63 11.84 17.03 8.18
C GLU A 63 13.19 16.62 8.78
N GLU A 64 13.39 15.33 9.10
CA GLU A 64 14.54 14.81 9.86
C GLU A 64 15.40 13.81 9.08
N GLY A 65 14.97 13.43 7.85
CA GLY A 65 15.59 12.35 7.10
C GLY A 65 15.14 10.96 7.56
N HIS A 66 15.72 9.95 6.92
CA HIS A 66 15.37 8.55 7.19
C HIS A 66 16.08 7.99 8.42
N GLU A 67 15.43 7.07 9.09
CA GLU A 67 16.02 6.19 10.10
C GLU A 67 16.05 4.78 9.52
N PHE A 68 17.25 4.33 9.11
CA PHE A 68 17.40 3.07 8.42
C PHE A 68 17.66 1.89 9.35
N HIS A 69 16.98 0.80 9.06
CA HIS A 69 17.27 -0.52 9.59
C HIS A 69 17.65 -1.46 8.45
N VAL A 70 18.77 -2.17 8.57
CA VAL A 70 19.22 -3.15 7.59
C VAL A 70 18.58 -4.49 7.91
N VAL A 71 17.93 -5.08 6.91
CA VAL A 71 17.38 -6.44 6.96
C VAL A 71 18.27 -7.34 6.13
N ILE A 72 18.72 -8.43 6.74
CA ILE A 72 19.49 -9.50 6.05
C ILE A 72 18.48 -10.60 5.71
N HIS A 73 18.40 -10.96 4.44
CA HIS A 73 17.54 -12.01 3.93
C HIS A 73 18.21 -13.37 4.00
N ASP A 74 17.42 -14.45 3.85
CA ASP A 74 17.92 -15.83 3.93
C ASP A 74 18.95 -16.17 2.84
N ASP A 75 18.93 -15.46 1.71
CA ASP A 75 19.88 -15.56 0.61
C ASP A 75 21.17 -14.75 0.84
N GLY A 76 21.30 -14.08 1.99
CA GLY A 76 22.40 -13.21 2.35
C GLY A 76 22.30 -11.78 1.80
N SER A 77 21.33 -11.48 0.96
CA SER A 77 21.10 -10.12 0.47
C SER A 77 20.67 -9.18 1.60
N LYS A 78 20.97 -7.88 1.43
CA LYS A 78 20.66 -6.88 2.43
C LYS A 78 19.77 -5.79 1.81
N THR A 79 18.72 -5.41 2.52
CA THR A 79 17.88 -4.28 2.16
C THR A 79 17.80 -3.28 3.32
N GLN A 80 17.58 -2.01 2.99
CA GLN A 80 17.36 -0.96 3.97
C GLN A 80 15.87 -0.62 4.03
N HIS A 81 15.34 -0.58 5.24
CA HIS A 81 13.97 -0.14 5.51
C HIS A 81 13.99 1.10 6.41
N CYS A 82 13.20 2.10 6.07
CA CYS A 82 12.99 3.23 6.95
C CYS A 82 12.03 2.82 8.06
N ILE A 83 12.50 2.82 9.31
CA ILE A 83 11.69 2.43 10.48
C ILE A 83 10.97 3.62 11.12
N ARG A 84 11.24 4.85 10.68
CA ARG A 84 10.54 6.06 11.16
C ARG A 84 9.07 6.09 10.77
N THR A 85 8.70 5.42 9.68
CA THR A 85 7.36 5.50 9.10
C THR A 85 6.47 4.31 9.44
N THR A 86 5.19 4.61 9.60
CA THR A 86 4.11 3.62 9.58
C THR A 86 3.70 3.39 8.13
N HIS A 87 3.49 2.14 7.72
CA HIS A 87 3.06 1.81 6.37
C HIS A 87 1.62 2.28 6.11
N ALA A 88 1.27 2.49 4.84
CA ALA A 88 -0.04 2.96 4.43
C ALA A 88 -1.16 2.03 4.91
N GLU A 89 -0.95 0.70 4.83
CA GLU A 89 -1.88 -0.33 5.27
C GLU A 89 -2.09 -0.29 6.79
N GLN A 90 -1.03 -0.10 7.55
CA GLN A 90 -1.10 0.05 9.01
C GLN A 90 -1.89 1.31 9.38
N ASN A 91 -1.65 2.42 8.66
CA ASN A 91 -2.38 3.66 8.87
C ASN A 91 -3.86 3.53 8.53
N VAL A 92 -4.24 2.81 7.46
CA VAL A 92 -5.66 2.53 7.16
C VAL A 92 -6.33 1.83 8.33
N ILE A 93 -5.70 0.79 8.88
CA ILE A 93 -6.22 0.01 10.01
C ILE A 93 -6.32 0.88 11.27
N ALA A 94 -5.27 1.65 11.58
CA ALA A 94 -5.27 2.54 12.73
C ALA A 94 -6.33 3.65 12.62
N GLN A 95 -6.51 4.27 11.45
CA GLN A 95 -7.54 5.28 11.23
C GLN A 95 -8.95 4.68 11.29
N ALA A 96 -9.17 3.49 10.73
CA ALA A 96 -10.43 2.78 10.87
C ALA A 96 -10.77 2.50 12.33
N ALA A 97 -9.80 2.03 13.12
CA ALA A 97 -9.98 1.79 14.56
C ALA A 97 -10.34 3.09 15.31
N ARG A 98 -9.67 4.21 15.02
CA ARG A 98 -9.98 5.52 15.62
C ARG A 98 -11.38 6.02 15.27
N ALA A 99 -11.85 5.75 14.06
CA ALA A 99 -13.16 6.12 13.56
C ALA A 99 -14.27 5.12 13.94
N SER A 100 -13.95 4.06 14.67
CA SER A 100 -14.86 2.93 14.97
C SER A 100 -15.47 2.31 13.69
N ALA A 101 -14.73 2.35 12.58
CA ALA A 101 -15.12 1.77 11.31
C ALA A 101 -14.59 0.33 11.20
N SER A 102 -15.50 -0.65 11.12
CA SER A 102 -15.12 -2.04 10.90
C SER A 102 -14.60 -2.24 9.48
N LEU A 103 -13.45 -2.92 9.36
CA LEU A 103 -12.88 -3.35 8.09
C LEU A 103 -13.30 -4.78 7.69
N GLU A 104 -14.13 -5.43 8.47
CA GLU A 104 -14.66 -6.76 8.18
C GLU A 104 -15.33 -6.80 6.80
N GLY A 105 -14.92 -7.72 5.94
CA GLY A 105 -15.46 -7.87 4.57
C GLY A 105 -15.00 -6.78 3.59
N ALA A 106 -14.02 -5.94 3.96
CA ALA A 106 -13.53 -4.85 3.11
C ALA A 106 -12.60 -5.36 1.99
N THR A 107 -12.50 -4.55 0.93
CA THR A 107 -11.43 -4.59 -0.08
C THR A 107 -10.42 -3.50 0.21
N LEU A 108 -9.14 -3.84 0.15
CA LEU A 108 -8.02 -2.91 0.34
C LEU A 108 -7.34 -2.64 -1.00
N TYR A 109 -7.23 -1.37 -1.37
CA TYR A 109 -6.46 -0.92 -2.53
C TYR A 109 -5.17 -0.30 -2.05
N VAL A 110 -4.03 -0.74 -2.59
CA VAL A 110 -2.70 -0.34 -2.12
C VAL A 110 -1.73 -0.18 -3.30
N HIS A 111 -0.78 0.73 -3.17
CA HIS A 111 0.17 1.04 -4.25
C HIS A 111 1.02 -0.17 -4.67
N MET A 112 1.48 -0.97 -3.72
CA MET A 112 2.28 -2.18 -4.00
C MET A 112 1.86 -3.35 -3.11
N THR A 113 2.26 -4.57 -3.51
CA THR A 113 2.05 -5.77 -2.70
C THR A 113 2.48 -5.51 -1.24
N PRO A 114 1.58 -5.70 -0.25
CA PRO A 114 1.90 -5.47 1.15
C PRO A 114 3.08 -6.32 1.64
N CYS A 115 3.90 -5.78 2.52
CA CYS A 115 4.91 -6.57 3.20
C CYS A 115 4.28 -7.62 4.14
N TYR A 116 5.04 -8.63 4.54
CA TYR A 116 4.52 -9.74 5.34
C TYR A 116 3.91 -9.29 6.69
N ALA A 117 4.48 -8.26 7.32
CA ALA A 117 3.92 -7.70 8.56
C ALA A 117 2.53 -7.07 8.33
N CYS A 118 2.39 -6.29 7.24
CA CYS A 118 1.11 -5.70 6.85
C CYS A 118 0.09 -6.78 6.44
N ALA A 119 0.51 -7.83 5.72
CA ALA A 119 -0.37 -8.92 5.32
C ALA A 119 -1.06 -9.57 6.52
N LYS A 120 -0.32 -9.84 7.60
CA LYS A 120 -0.89 -10.39 8.84
C LYS A 120 -1.93 -9.46 9.48
N MET A 121 -1.66 -8.15 9.50
CA MET A 121 -2.59 -7.16 10.04
C MET A 121 -3.85 -7.04 9.18
N ILE A 122 -3.71 -7.08 7.86
CA ILE A 122 -4.81 -7.04 6.89
C ILE A 122 -5.75 -8.23 7.13
N ILE A 123 -5.20 -9.44 7.27
CA ILE A 123 -5.99 -10.66 7.55
C ILE A 123 -6.74 -10.50 8.88
N ASN A 124 -6.03 -10.09 9.94
CA ASN A 124 -6.64 -9.94 11.27
C ASN A 124 -7.67 -8.79 11.35
N ALA A 125 -7.61 -7.83 10.44
CA ALA A 125 -8.62 -6.77 10.33
C ALA A 125 -9.90 -7.22 9.62
N GLY A 126 -9.98 -8.47 9.14
CA GLY A 126 -11.14 -9.03 8.44
C GLY A 126 -11.27 -8.57 6.97
N ILE A 127 -10.21 -8.05 6.39
CA ILE A 127 -10.18 -7.68 4.97
C ILE A 127 -10.17 -8.95 4.13
N VAL A 128 -11.06 -9.04 3.14
CA VAL A 128 -11.28 -10.26 2.33
C VAL A 128 -10.66 -10.18 0.94
N ARG A 129 -10.27 -9.00 0.49
CA ARG A 129 -9.63 -8.78 -0.81
C ARG A 129 -8.59 -7.68 -0.74
N VAL A 130 -7.45 -7.91 -1.38
CA VAL A 130 -6.38 -6.91 -1.58
C VAL A 130 -6.14 -6.73 -3.06
N VAL A 131 -6.16 -5.49 -3.52
CA VAL A 131 -5.80 -5.10 -4.89
C VAL A 131 -4.54 -4.25 -4.81
N ALA A 132 -3.43 -4.74 -5.36
CA ALA A 132 -2.18 -4.01 -5.43
C ALA A 132 -1.95 -3.48 -6.84
N ASN A 133 -1.46 -2.22 -6.96
CA ASN A 133 -1.14 -1.66 -8.27
C ASN A 133 0.12 -2.31 -8.85
N LYS A 134 1.19 -2.40 -8.06
CA LYS A 134 2.48 -2.98 -8.46
C LYS A 134 2.91 -4.11 -7.54
N ASP A 135 3.86 -4.90 -8.00
CA ASP A 135 4.44 -5.95 -7.18
C ASP A 135 5.57 -5.41 -6.28
N TYR A 136 5.89 -6.18 -5.25
CA TYR A 136 6.98 -5.90 -4.33
C TYR A 136 7.96 -7.07 -4.32
N HIS A 137 9.28 -6.80 -4.40
CA HIS A 137 10.32 -7.83 -4.50
C HIS A 137 10.26 -8.88 -3.38
N ALA A 138 9.85 -8.50 -2.17
CA ALA A 138 9.68 -9.39 -1.03
C ALA A 138 8.21 -9.79 -0.79
N GLY A 139 7.34 -9.69 -1.82
CA GLY A 139 5.90 -9.93 -1.71
C GLY A 139 5.47 -11.39 -1.73
N ALA A 140 6.35 -12.34 -2.09
CA ALA A 140 5.99 -13.76 -2.28
C ALA A 140 5.30 -14.35 -1.04
N ARG A 141 5.92 -14.19 0.14
CA ARG A 141 5.39 -14.69 1.41
C ARG A 141 4.05 -14.04 1.81
N SER A 142 3.82 -12.81 1.43
CA SER A 142 2.54 -12.12 1.65
C SER A 142 1.43 -12.72 0.80
N LYS A 143 1.72 -13.05 -0.46
CA LYS A 143 0.77 -13.72 -1.36
C LYS A 143 0.43 -15.12 -0.86
N GLU A 144 1.41 -15.86 -0.33
CA GLU A 144 1.20 -17.18 0.27
C GLU A 144 0.25 -17.13 1.46
N ILE A 145 0.49 -16.23 2.43
CA ILE A 145 -0.38 -16.12 3.62
C ILE A 145 -1.77 -15.61 3.28
N PHE A 146 -1.93 -14.73 2.28
CA PHE A 146 -3.26 -14.34 1.79
C PHE A 146 -4.02 -15.52 1.23
N LYS A 147 -3.38 -16.36 0.41
CA LYS A 147 -3.96 -17.58 -0.13
C LYS A 147 -4.36 -18.56 0.98
N GLU A 148 -3.49 -18.77 1.98
CA GLU A 148 -3.76 -19.64 3.13
C GLU A 148 -4.95 -19.15 3.95
N ALA A 149 -5.07 -17.84 4.17
CA ALA A 149 -6.15 -17.22 4.90
C ALA A 149 -7.45 -17.03 4.10
N GLY A 150 -7.46 -17.37 2.80
CA GLY A 150 -8.63 -17.18 1.93
C GLY A 150 -8.87 -15.73 1.53
N VAL A 151 -7.87 -14.83 1.65
CA VAL A 151 -7.95 -13.46 1.17
C VAL A 151 -7.62 -13.43 -0.32
N LEU A 152 -8.52 -12.86 -1.13
CA LEU A 152 -8.30 -12.69 -2.55
C LEU A 152 -7.19 -11.64 -2.77
N PHE A 153 -6.22 -11.95 -3.62
CA PHE A 153 -5.14 -11.04 -3.98
C PHE A 153 -5.11 -10.82 -5.48
N ASP A 154 -5.29 -9.57 -5.90
CA ASP A 154 -5.24 -9.16 -7.29
C ASP A 154 -4.09 -8.17 -7.51
N LEU A 155 -3.32 -8.38 -8.57
CA LEU A 155 -2.24 -7.50 -9.00
C LEU A 155 -2.63 -6.85 -10.32
N MET A 156 -2.75 -5.51 -10.34
CA MET A 156 -3.15 -4.77 -11.55
C MET A 156 -2.02 -4.68 -12.57
N ASN A 157 -0.78 -4.55 -12.08
CA ASN A 157 0.41 -4.45 -12.91
C ASN A 157 1.53 -5.32 -12.32
N SER A 158 2.14 -6.19 -13.13
CA SER A 158 3.23 -7.07 -12.70
C SER A 158 4.60 -6.37 -12.58
N GLU A 159 4.68 -5.07 -12.80
CA GLU A 159 5.90 -4.30 -12.57
C GLU A 159 6.30 -4.33 -11.10
N LEU A 160 7.60 -4.53 -10.86
CA LEU A 160 8.17 -4.40 -9.52
C LEU A 160 8.31 -2.92 -9.17
N GLU A 161 7.79 -2.53 -8.01
CA GLU A 161 8.08 -1.21 -7.45
C GLU A 161 9.51 -1.17 -6.93
N THR A 162 10.25 -0.16 -7.37
CA THR A 162 11.62 0.09 -6.94
C THR A 162 11.76 1.53 -6.44
N TYR A 163 12.55 1.72 -5.41
CA TYR A 163 12.83 3.04 -4.86
C TYR A 163 14.33 3.22 -4.53
N PRO A 164 14.86 4.45 -4.55
CA PRO A 164 16.27 4.71 -4.31
C PRO A 164 16.76 4.15 -2.97
N GLY A 165 17.94 3.53 -2.97
CA GLY A 165 18.56 2.98 -1.77
C GLY A 165 17.85 1.76 -1.18
N GLN A 166 17.05 1.03 -1.95
CA GLN A 166 16.39 -0.19 -1.51
C GLN A 166 17.40 -1.31 -1.23
N ALA A 167 18.36 -1.53 -2.12
CA ALA A 167 19.46 -2.45 -1.91
C ALA A 167 20.62 -1.74 -1.16
N VAL A 168 21.27 -2.46 -0.26
CA VAL A 168 22.53 -2.02 0.35
C VAL A 168 23.65 -2.47 -0.59
N GLU A 169 24.28 -1.52 -1.27
CA GLU A 169 25.51 -1.82 -2.00
C GLU A 169 26.57 -2.29 -0.98
N GLU A 170 27.18 -3.44 -1.19
CA GLU A 170 28.32 -3.87 -0.40
C GLU A 170 29.44 -2.83 -0.62
N GLY A 171 29.63 -1.98 0.37
CA GLY A 171 30.71 -1.01 0.38
C GLY A 171 32.05 -1.75 0.33
N VAL A 172 32.88 -1.29 -0.60
CA VAL A 172 34.30 -1.63 -0.79
C VAL A 172 35.06 -1.48 0.53
#